data_5b30118f5a785b1e55a4fc2e631f6025
#
_entry.id   5b30118f5a785b1e55a4fc2e631f6025
#
_cell.length_a   1.000
_cell.length_b   1.000
_cell.length_c   1.000
_cell.angle_alpha   90.00
_cell.angle_beta   90.00
_cell.angle_gamma   90.00
#
_symmetry.space_group_name_H-M   'P 1'
#
loop_
_entity.id
_entity.type
_entity.pdbx_description
1 polymer ?
#
loop_
_entity_poly.entity_id
_entity_poly.type
_entity_poly.pdbx_seq_one_letter_code
_entity_poly.pdbx_strand_id
1 'polypeptide(L)'
;REAQFFVVAVPTPIDDANLPNLGPLLGATKTVAKALKKGDYVVFESTVYPGCTEEDCIPVLEEVSGLKFKEDFMVGYSPERINPGDKVHTLQNVIKVVSGCSNDSLDNIAKTYELVVGAGVHRAASIKVAEAAKIIENTQRDVNIALINELSIIFDKLDINTFDVLEAAGTKWNFLKFSPGLVGGHCIGVDPYYLTHKAQQAGYHSKVITSGRYVNDSMGFYIGKQTVKKILARGKNIQDAKVLVMGATFKEDVSDIRNSKVINIVSELQSFQVNVDLVDPHASSEEMEREYGIPLTTKIGSNYDAIIVAVNHAEYKSLTESDFEKMMRDDKGIFVDVKGIFKNKIERLEYWSL
;
A
#
# COMPACT_ATOMS: atom_id res chain seq x y z
N ARG A 1 -7.21 31.46 15.21
CA ARG A 1 -6.16 32.53 15.22
C ARG A 1 -5.37 32.61 16.55
N GLU A 2 -5.62 31.71 17.50
CA GLU A 2 -4.88 31.65 18.79
C GLU A 2 -3.67 30.73 18.73
N ALA A 3 -3.65 29.77 17.79
CA ALA A 3 -2.52 28.84 17.60
C ALA A 3 -1.28 29.58 17.05
N GLN A 4 -0.12 29.07 17.44
CA GLN A 4 1.20 29.50 16.93
C GLN A 4 1.95 28.38 16.24
N PHE A 5 1.46 27.16 16.35
CA PHE A 5 2.04 25.97 15.73
C PHE A 5 0.93 25.23 14.97
N PHE A 6 1.07 25.17 13.65
CA PHE A 6 0.11 24.54 12.75
C PHE A 6 0.69 23.25 12.19
N VAL A 7 -0.08 22.18 12.25
CA VAL A 7 0.26 20.90 11.64
C VAL A 7 -0.66 20.65 10.47
N VAL A 8 -0.07 20.37 9.30
CA VAL A 8 -0.80 20.02 8.08
C VAL A 8 -0.63 18.54 7.79
N ALA A 9 -1.69 17.75 8.05
CA ALA A 9 -1.72 16.30 7.94
C ALA A 9 -2.93 15.86 7.12
N VAL A 10 -2.93 16.15 5.83
CA VAL A 10 -4.00 15.82 4.89
C VAL A 10 -3.57 14.74 3.91
N PRO A 11 -4.52 13.98 3.31
CA PRO A 11 -4.20 12.99 2.29
C PRO A 11 -3.49 13.59 1.08
N THR A 12 -2.58 12.83 0.50
CA THR A 12 -1.84 13.15 -0.73
C THR A 12 -1.98 11.99 -1.71
N PRO A 13 -3.13 11.85 -2.39
CA PRO A 13 -3.38 10.79 -3.33
C PRO A 13 -2.63 10.99 -4.65
N ILE A 14 -2.72 9.97 -5.52
CA ILE A 14 -2.36 10.08 -6.94
C ILE A 14 -3.65 10.14 -7.77
N ASP A 15 -3.56 10.67 -8.98
CA ASP A 15 -4.64 10.63 -9.97
C ASP A 15 -4.62 9.31 -10.77
N ASP A 16 -5.55 9.18 -11.74
CA ASP A 16 -5.68 8.00 -12.60
C ASP A 16 -4.46 7.77 -13.50
N ALA A 17 -3.62 8.79 -13.70
CA ALA A 17 -2.35 8.69 -14.42
C ALA A 17 -1.16 8.40 -13.49
N ASN A 18 -1.42 8.07 -12.23
CA ASN A 18 -0.42 7.88 -11.17
C ASN A 18 0.45 9.12 -10.89
N LEU A 19 -0.06 10.31 -11.13
CA LEU A 19 0.63 11.57 -10.82
C LEU A 19 0.20 12.09 -9.43
N PRO A 20 1.11 12.72 -8.67
CA PRO A 20 0.79 13.34 -7.39
C PRO A 20 -0.35 14.34 -7.48
N ASN A 21 -1.39 14.18 -6.66
CA ASN A 21 -2.46 15.16 -6.52
C ASN A 21 -2.25 15.97 -5.24
N LEU A 22 -1.69 17.17 -5.38
CA LEU A 22 -1.44 18.09 -4.27
C LEU A 22 -2.66 18.96 -3.91
N GLY A 23 -3.80 18.78 -4.57
CA GLY A 23 -5.00 19.61 -4.34
C GLY A 23 -5.39 19.73 -2.86
N PRO A 24 -5.56 18.61 -2.11
CA PRO A 24 -5.87 18.67 -0.69
C PRO A 24 -4.80 19.39 0.14
N LEU A 25 -3.51 19.12 -0.14
CA LEU A 25 -2.38 19.74 0.55
C LEU A 25 -2.35 21.25 0.36
N LEU A 26 -2.43 21.72 -0.87
CA LEU A 26 -2.44 23.15 -1.20
C LEU A 26 -3.71 23.85 -0.68
N GLY A 27 -4.85 23.15 -0.65
CA GLY A 27 -6.08 23.64 -0.03
C GLY A 27 -5.93 23.85 1.49
N ALA A 28 -5.34 22.90 2.20
CA ALA A 28 -5.03 23.03 3.62
C ALA A 28 -3.99 24.14 3.87
N THR A 29 -2.96 24.22 3.05
CA THR A 29 -1.93 25.28 3.09
C THR A 29 -2.56 26.67 2.97
N LYS A 30 -3.48 26.89 2.02
CA LYS A 30 -4.25 28.15 1.88
C LYS A 30 -5.08 28.47 3.12
N THR A 31 -5.64 27.44 3.75
CA THR A 31 -6.44 27.61 4.99
C THR A 31 -5.58 28.08 6.15
N VAL A 32 -4.41 27.45 6.34
CA VAL A 32 -3.44 27.85 7.37
C VAL A 32 -2.91 29.26 7.10
N ALA A 33 -2.56 29.57 5.86
CA ALA A 33 -2.04 30.88 5.46
C ALA A 33 -2.96 32.05 5.86
N LYS A 34 -4.29 31.88 5.78
CA LYS A 34 -5.28 32.89 6.23
C LYS A 34 -5.28 33.16 7.73
N ALA A 35 -4.74 32.22 8.52
CA ALA A 35 -4.66 32.34 9.98
C ALA A 35 -3.27 32.72 10.48
N LEU A 36 -2.26 32.65 9.61
CA LEU A 36 -0.85 32.79 9.93
C LEU A 36 -0.51 34.20 10.42
N LYS A 37 0.38 34.29 11.42
CA LYS A 37 0.88 35.53 12.02
C LYS A 37 2.40 35.49 12.12
N LYS A 38 3.01 36.64 12.37
CA LYS A 38 4.45 36.73 12.64
C LYS A 38 4.83 35.88 13.88
N GLY A 39 5.88 35.09 13.72
CA GLY A 39 6.39 34.18 14.74
C GLY A 39 5.76 32.79 14.75
N ASP A 40 4.81 32.51 13.87
CA ASP A 40 4.14 31.21 13.79
C ASP A 40 5.00 30.16 13.07
N TYR A 41 4.68 28.89 13.35
CA TYR A 41 5.30 27.72 12.75
C TYR A 41 4.27 26.91 11.96
N VAL A 42 4.66 26.45 10.77
CA VAL A 42 3.85 25.52 9.97
C VAL A 42 4.67 24.27 9.72
N VAL A 43 4.17 23.11 10.18
CA VAL A 43 4.83 21.82 9.98
C VAL A 43 3.94 20.93 9.12
N PHE A 44 4.50 20.45 8.01
CA PHE A 44 3.81 19.52 7.13
C PHE A 44 4.14 18.08 7.55
N GLU A 45 3.11 17.23 7.62
CA GLU A 45 3.24 15.80 7.92
C GLU A 45 2.77 14.91 6.76
N SER A 46 2.01 15.49 5.82
CA SER A 46 1.54 14.78 4.63
C SER A 46 2.71 14.21 3.83
N THR A 47 2.57 12.99 3.30
CA THR A 47 3.59 12.39 2.44
C THR A 47 3.71 13.16 1.13
N VAL A 48 4.92 13.60 0.81
CA VAL A 48 5.22 14.38 -0.40
C VAL A 48 6.58 13.99 -0.98
N TYR A 49 6.84 14.39 -2.22
CA TYR A 49 8.17 14.24 -2.82
C TYR A 49 9.17 15.26 -2.24
N PRO A 50 10.49 14.97 -2.28
CA PRO A 50 11.51 15.89 -1.79
C PRO A 50 11.46 17.24 -2.50
N GLY A 51 11.34 18.30 -1.70
CA GLY A 51 11.24 19.69 -2.16
C GLY A 51 9.81 20.25 -2.22
N CYS A 52 8.77 19.42 -2.11
CA CYS A 52 7.37 19.87 -2.20
C CYS A 52 7.02 20.95 -1.16
N THR A 53 7.45 20.78 0.08
CA THR A 53 7.20 21.79 1.12
C THR A 53 7.76 23.16 0.72
N GLU A 54 9.01 23.18 0.22
CA GLU A 54 9.70 24.41 -0.12
C GLU A 54 9.26 25.00 -1.47
N GLU A 55 8.99 24.15 -2.46
CA GLU A 55 8.73 24.55 -3.84
C GLU A 55 7.24 24.81 -4.12
N ASP A 56 6.33 24.07 -3.44
CA ASP A 56 4.89 24.16 -3.70
C ASP A 56 4.11 24.78 -2.54
N CYS A 57 4.45 24.46 -1.26
CA CYS A 57 3.66 24.90 -0.12
C CYS A 57 4.06 26.31 0.37
N ILE A 58 5.35 26.59 0.48
CA ILE A 58 5.83 27.90 0.98
C ILE A 58 5.36 29.07 0.09
N PRO A 59 5.42 29.00 -1.25
CA PRO A 59 4.89 30.07 -2.08
C PRO A 59 3.41 30.37 -1.84
N VAL A 60 2.61 29.35 -1.57
CA VAL A 60 1.18 29.51 -1.23
C VAL A 60 0.98 30.15 0.14
N LEU A 61 1.84 29.80 1.13
CA LEU A 61 1.80 30.46 2.45
C LEU A 61 2.11 31.96 2.31
N GLU A 62 3.14 32.33 1.56
CA GLU A 62 3.53 33.71 1.33
C GLU A 62 2.46 34.50 0.56
N GLU A 63 1.97 33.96 -0.56
CA GLU A 63 0.97 34.58 -1.40
C GLU A 63 -0.33 34.91 -0.64
N VAL A 64 -0.83 33.97 0.14
CA VAL A 64 -2.14 34.11 0.80
C VAL A 64 -2.04 34.86 2.11
N SER A 65 -0.94 34.73 2.87
CA SER A 65 -0.77 35.45 4.14
C SER A 65 -0.22 36.86 4.00
N GLY A 66 0.53 37.11 2.91
CA GLY A 66 1.31 38.35 2.74
C GLY A 66 2.57 38.45 3.64
N LEU A 67 2.88 37.33 4.37
CA LEU A 67 4.04 37.21 5.25
C LEU A 67 5.22 36.63 4.48
N LYS A 68 6.44 36.84 5.00
CA LYS A 68 7.67 36.32 4.39
C LYS A 68 8.25 35.13 5.15
N PHE A 69 8.54 34.09 4.40
CA PHE A 69 9.21 32.89 4.89
C PHE A 69 10.59 33.21 5.50
N LYS A 70 10.90 32.59 6.63
CA LYS A 70 12.11 32.81 7.47
C LYS A 70 12.20 34.18 8.14
N GLU A 71 11.45 35.17 7.72
CA GLU A 71 11.41 36.47 8.39
C GLU A 71 10.22 36.58 9.34
N ASP A 72 9.02 36.22 8.87
CA ASP A 72 7.78 36.38 9.61
C ASP A 72 7.24 35.04 10.14
N PHE A 73 7.47 33.92 9.45
CA PHE A 73 7.04 32.60 9.87
C PHE A 73 8.09 31.54 9.52
N MET A 74 8.04 30.40 10.26
CA MET A 74 8.95 29.29 10.08
C MET A 74 8.20 28.06 9.56
N VAL A 75 8.89 27.22 8.78
CA VAL A 75 8.34 26.00 8.21
C VAL A 75 9.23 24.80 8.57
N GLY A 76 8.60 23.65 8.79
CA GLY A 76 9.24 22.38 8.94
C GLY A 76 8.47 21.25 8.29
N TYR A 77 9.05 20.08 8.31
CA TYR A 77 8.45 18.83 7.86
C TYR A 77 8.73 17.72 8.86
N SER A 78 7.70 16.94 9.18
CA SER A 78 7.80 15.83 10.12
C SER A 78 6.90 14.70 9.66
N PRO A 79 7.44 13.68 8.94
CA PRO A 79 6.62 12.63 8.34
C PRO A 79 5.86 11.78 9.35
N GLU A 80 4.66 11.35 8.98
CA GLU A 80 3.96 10.30 9.72
C GLU A 80 4.55 8.93 9.39
N ARG A 81 4.85 8.14 10.45
CA ARG A 81 5.49 6.82 10.36
C ARG A 81 4.65 5.69 10.97
N ILE A 82 3.46 6.00 11.50
CA ILE A 82 2.57 5.01 12.11
C ILE A 82 1.87 4.22 11.02
N ASN A 83 1.79 2.89 11.22
CA ASN A 83 0.97 2.02 10.38
C ASN A 83 -0.43 1.91 10.99
N PRO A 84 -1.50 2.22 10.25
CA PRO A 84 -2.86 2.00 10.72
C PRO A 84 -3.08 0.55 11.16
N GLY A 85 -3.64 0.37 12.37
CA GLY A 85 -3.87 -0.94 12.98
C GLY A 85 -2.68 -1.53 13.76
N ASP A 86 -1.49 -0.94 13.70
CA ASP A 86 -0.36 -1.34 14.54
C ASP A 86 -0.55 -0.83 15.98
N LYS A 87 -0.67 -1.75 16.92
CA LYS A 87 -0.87 -1.45 18.35
C LYS A 87 0.45 -1.35 19.14
N VAL A 88 1.55 -1.75 18.52
CA VAL A 88 2.89 -1.76 19.14
C VAL A 88 3.66 -0.51 18.77
N HIS A 89 3.70 -0.15 17.49
CA HIS A 89 4.43 1.01 16.98
C HIS A 89 3.52 2.24 16.93
N THR A 90 3.33 2.85 18.10
CA THR A 90 2.49 4.05 18.29
C THR A 90 3.32 5.33 18.20
N LEU A 91 2.65 6.48 18.15
CA LEU A 91 3.31 7.80 18.17
C LEU A 91 4.30 7.95 19.35
N GLN A 92 4.02 7.32 20.47
CA GLN A 92 4.88 7.40 21.66
C GLN A 92 6.13 6.52 21.55
N ASN A 93 6.07 5.42 20.76
CA ASN A 93 7.11 4.39 20.72
C ASN A 93 7.99 4.44 19.46
N VAL A 94 7.63 5.27 18.48
CA VAL A 94 8.38 5.40 17.23
C VAL A 94 9.15 6.72 17.23
N ILE A 95 10.45 6.67 16.94
CA ILE A 95 11.27 7.88 16.76
C ILE A 95 10.65 8.71 15.62
N LYS A 96 10.27 9.95 15.90
CA LYS A 96 9.72 10.85 14.89
C LYS A 96 10.83 11.64 14.21
N VAL A 97 10.80 11.69 12.88
CA VAL A 97 11.74 12.54 12.12
C VAL A 97 11.18 13.96 12.14
N VAL A 98 12.02 14.94 12.42
CA VAL A 98 11.67 16.36 12.40
C VAL A 98 12.69 17.15 11.61
N SER A 99 12.25 18.20 10.95
CA SER A 99 13.12 19.13 10.23
C SER A 99 12.62 20.56 10.35
N GLY A 100 13.47 21.53 10.08
CA GLY A 100 13.13 22.95 10.09
C GLY A 100 13.89 23.71 9.03
N CYS A 101 13.43 24.92 8.74
CA CYS A 101 14.03 25.79 7.74
C CYS A 101 15.32 26.52 8.24
N SER A 102 15.61 26.43 9.53
CA SER A 102 16.82 26.92 10.20
C SER A 102 17.10 26.05 11.43
N ASN A 103 18.29 26.19 12.05
CA ASN A 103 18.60 25.49 13.29
C ASN A 103 17.65 25.85 14.42
N ASP A 104 17.33 27.14 14.58
CA ASP A 104 16.40 27.62 15.62
C ASP A 104 14.98 27.06 15.40
N SER A 105 14.51 27.04 14.15
CA SER A 105 13.21 26.47 13.84
C SER A 105 13.19 24.95 14.07
N LEU A 106 14.24 24.23 13.70
CA LEU A 106 14.38 22.82 13.97
C LEU A 106 14.35 22.52 15.48
N ASP A 107 15.05 23.32 16.29
CA ASP A 107 15.07 23.16 17.74
C ASP A 107 13.68 23.37 18.37
N ASN A 108 12.94 24.39 17.93
CA ASN A 108 11.60 24.66 18.44
C ASN A 108 10.59 23.59 17.99
N ILE A 109 10.69 23.15 16.73
CA ILE A 109 9.86 22.05 16.22
C ILE A 109 10.16 20.76 16.97
N ALA A 110 11.44 20.42 17.15
CA ALA A 110 11.85 19.23 17.89
C ALA A 110 11.30 19.23 19.33
N LYS A 111 11.48 20.33 20.08
CA LYS A 111 10.93 20.49 21.42
C LYS A 111 9.42 20.29 21.47
N THR A 112 8.70 20.78 20.46
CA THR A 112 7.24 20.63 20.40
C THR A 112 6.85 19.15 20.25
N TYR A 113 7.52 18.40 19.36
CA TYR A 113 7.25 16.97 19.20
C TYR A 113 7.73 16.12 20.38
N GLU A 114 8.82 16.49 21.05
CA GLU A 114 9.31 15.81 22.24
C GLU A 114 8.30 15.83 23.43
N LEU A 115 7.32 16.74 23.42
CA LEU A 115 6.23 16.75 24.40
C LEU A 115 5.29 15.54 24.26
N VAL A 116 5.18 14.96 23.06
CA VAL A 116 4.20 13.89 22.74
C VAL A 116 4.86 12.59 22.27
N VAL A 117 6.15 12.62 21.89
CA VAL A 117 6.89 11.45 21.37
C VAL A 117 7.88 10.96 22.42
N GLY A 118 7.50 9.89 23.15
CA GLY A 118 8.36 9.33 24.21
C GLY A 118 9.64 8.68 23.73
N ALA A 119 9.65 8.15 22.48
CA ALA A 119 10.84 7.54 21.86
C ALA A 119 11.89 8.57 21.39
N GLY A 120 11.57 9.87 21.47
CA GLY A 120 12.44 10.95 21.01
C GLY A 120 12.29 11.27 19.53
N VAL A 121 13.08 12.27 19.07
CA VAL A 121 13.06 12.77 17.70
C VAL A 121 14.41 12.63 17.01
N HIS A 122 14.38 12.34 15.71
CA HIS A 122 15.55 12.43 14.84
C HIS A 122 15.51 13.76 14.09
N ARG A 123 16.54 14.59 14.28
CA ARG A 123 16.69 15.90 13.67
C ARG A 123 17.32 15.75 12.30
N ALA A 124 16.52 15.85 11.24
CA ALA A 124 17.00 15.75 9.86
C ALA A 124 17.77 17.00 9.44
N ALA A 125 18.75 16.84 8.57
CA ALA A 125 19.62 17.93 8.13
C ALA A 125 18.90 19.03 7.32
N SER A 126 17.75 18.72 6.71
CA SER A 126 16.91 19.67 5.98
C SER A 126 15.49 19.12 5.80
N ILE A 127 14.56 19.99 5.38
CA ILE A 127 13.20 19.62 5.00
C ILE A 127 13.24 18.57 3.89
N LYS A 128 14.00 18.78 2.82
CA LYS A 128 14.15 17.83 1.69
C LYS A 128 14.66 16.44 2.15
N VAL A 129 15.57 16.39 3.13
CA VAL A 129 16.07 15.13 3.68
C VAL A 129 14.97 14.39 4.44
N ALA A 130 14.16 15.09 5.22
CA ALA A 130 13.04 14.48 5.95
C ALA A 130 11.94 13.97 5.01
N GLU A 131 11.60 14.72 3.96
CA GLU A 131 10.70 14.29 2.89
C GLU A 131 11.24 13.04 2.17
N ALA A 132 12.53 13.06 1.79
CA ALA A 132 13.18 11.92 1.14
C ALA A 132 13.18 10.68 2.04
N ALA A 133 13.47 10.83 3.34
CA ALA A 133 13.46 9.73 4.29
C ALA A 133 12.10 9.03 4.32
N LYS A 134 11.00 9.79 4.36
CA LYS A 134 9.65 9.22 4.33
C LYS A 134 9.38 8.42 3.07
N ILE A 135 9.69 9.00 1.93
CA ILE A 135 9.32 8.40 0.65
C ILE A 135 10.12 7.09 0.39
N ILE A 136 11.39 7.02 0.81
CA ILE A 136 12.21 5.83 0.58
C ILE A 136 11.85 4.66 1.52
N GLU A 137 11.27 4.89 2.69
CA GLU A 137 10.82 3.82 3.60
C GLU A 137 9.83 2.89 2.90
N ASN A 138 8.86 3.46 2.17
CA ASN A 138 7.86 2.71 1.43
C ASN A 138 8.36 2.26 0.05
N THR A 139 9.14 3.10 -0.66
CA THR A 139 9.74 2.73 -1.95
C THR A 139 10.68 1.53 -1.82
N GLN A 140 11.51 1.49 -0.77
CA GLN A 140 12.39 0.35 -0.50
C GLN A 140 11.60 -0.94 -0.27
N ARG A 141 10.50 -0.87 0.48
CA ARG A 141 9.62 -2.01 0.72
C ARG A 141 8.96 -2.48 -0.57
N ASP A 142 8.44 -1.55 -1.36
CA ASP A 142 7.81 -1.82 -2.65
C ASP A 142 8.75 -2.54 -3.63
N VAL A 143 9.99 -2.04 -3.80
CA VAL A 143 10.98 -2.64 -4.67
C VAL A 143 11.40 -4.04 -4.20
N ASN A 144 11.54 -4.25 -2.90
CA ASN A 144 11.85 -5.58 -2.37
C ASN A 144 10.71 -6.59 -2.60
N ILE A 145 9.45 -6.17 -2.42
CA ILE A 145 8.30 -7.02 -2.74
C ILE A 145 8.25 -7.29 -4.24
N ALA A 146 8.53 -6.30 -5.09
CA ALA A 146 8.56 -6.47 -6.54
C ALA A 146 9.60 -7.51 -6.98
N LEU A 147 10.79 -7.50 -6.38
CA LEU A 147 11.80 -8.53 -6.63
C LEU A 147 11.25 -9.93 -6.29
N ILE A 148 10.61 -10.09 -5.14
CA ILE A 148 10.06 -11.41 -4.75
C ILE A 148 8.88 -11.79 -5.65
N ASN A 149 8.04 -10.86 -6.05
CA ASN A 149 6.97 -11.08 -7.03
C ASN A 149 7.52 -11.53 -8.39
N GLU A 150 8.55 -10.89 -8.89
CA GLU A 150 9.21 -11.32 -10.14
C GLU A 150 9.83 -12.71 -10.00
N LEU A 151 10.49 -13.00 -8.87
CA LEU A 151 11.01 -14.33 -8.57
C LEU A 151 9.90 -15.37 -8.53
N SER A 152 8.73 -15.07 -7.97
CA SER A 152 7.60 -16.01 -7.96
C SER A 152 7.11 -16.34 -9.38
N ILE A 153 7.08 -15.36 -10.28
CA ILE A 153 6.76 -15.59 -11.69
C ILE A 153 7.81 -16.47 -12.38
N ILE A 154 9.09 -16.27 -12.08
CA ILE A 154 10.20 -17.07 -12.62
C ILE A 154 10.10 -18.50 -12.10
N PHE A 155 9.88 -18.69 -10.80
CA PHE A 155 9.80 -20.00 -10.17
C PHE A 155 8.57 -20.79 -10.62
N ASP A 156 7.42 -20.14 -10.81
CA ASP A 156 6.23 -20.76 -11.41
C ASP A 156 6.53 -21.33 -12.82
N LYS A 157 7.34 -20.64 -13.63
CA LYS A 157 7.78 -21.13 -14.96
C LYS A 157 8.78 -22.27 -14.88
N LEU A 158 9.46 -22.43 -13.77
CA LEU A 158 10.46 -23.48 -13.53
C LEU A 158 9.88 -24.66 -12.71
N ASP A 159 8.58 -24.61 -12.39
CA ASP A 159 7.90 -25.58 -11.52
C ASP A 159 8.56 -25.72 -10.14
N ILE A 160 8.95 -24.58 -9.56
CA ILE A 160 9.58 -24.47 -8.24
C ILE A 160 8.64 -23.68 -7.31
N ASN A 161 8.41 -24.19 -6.11
CA ASN A 161 7.63 -23.47 -5.11
C ASN A 161 8.42 -22.29 -4.52
N THR A 162 7.92 -21.07 -4.68
CA THR A 162 8.56 -19.85 -4.21
C THR A 162 8.81 -19.85 -2.70
N PHE A 163 7.85 -20.32 -1.90
CA PHE A 163 7.97 -20.31 -0.45
C PHE A 163 9.03 -21.29 0.06
N ASP A 164 9.28 -22.42 -0.63
CA ASP A 164 10.39 -23.33 -0.33
C ASP A 164 11.73 -22.66 -0.57
N VAL A 165 11.85 -21.93 -1.67
CA VAL A 165 13.08 -21.17 -1.98
C VAL A 165 13.31 -20.08 -0.94
N LEU A 166 12.26 -19.33 -0.55
CA LEU A 166 12.37 -18.27 0.45
C LEU A 166 12.70 -18.84 1.84
N GLU A 167 12.18 -20.00 2.20
CA GLU A 167 12.52 -20.68 3.43
C GLU A 167 14.02 -21.06 3.44
N ALA A 168 14.50 -21.71 2.38
CA ALA A 168 15.90 -22.07 2.24
C ALA A 168 16.84 -20.85 2.23
N ALA A 169 16.53 -19.83 1.42
CA ALA A 169 17.32 -18.59 1.35
C ALA A 169 17.32 -17.83 2.68
N GLY A 170 16.18 -17.85 3.39
CA GLY A 170 15.96 -17.21 4.68
C GLY A 170 16.79 -17.78 5.84
N THR A 171 17.46 -18.91 5.64
CA THR A 171 18.44 -19.47 6.60
C THR A 171 19.72 -18.64 6.66
N LYS A 172 20.00 -17.85 5.59
CA LYS A 172 21.18 -16.99 5.58
C LYS A 172 20.94 -15.75 6.45
N TRP A 173 21.83 -15.46 7.35
CA TRP A 173 21.70 -14.41 8.37
C TRP A 173 21.42 -12.99 7.84
N ASN A 174 21.87 -12.67 6.64
CA ASN A 174 21.70 -11.34 6.01
C ASN A 174 20.67 -11.34 4.87
N PHE A 175 19.87 -12.40 4.73
CA PHE A 175 18.78 -12.42 3.77
C PHE A 175 17.58 -11.62 4.28
N LEU A 176 17.13 -10.62 3.52
CA LEU A 176 15.96 -9.83 3.87
C LEU A 176 14.68 -10.59 3.55
N LYS A 177 13.89 -10.88 4.59
CA LYS A 177 12.67 -11.68 4.46
C LYS A 177 11.51 -10.83 3.95
N PHE A 178 11.25 -10.93 2.66
CA PHE A 178 10.04 -10.45 1.99
C PHE A 178 9.29 -11.65 1.40
N SER A 179 7.98 -11.50 1.20
CA SER A 179 7.12 -12.52 0.60
C SER A 179 6.42 -11.95 -0.64
N PRO A 180 6.07 -12.80 -1.62
CA PRO A 180 5.28 -12.37 -2.75
C PRO A 180 3.86 -11.99 -2.32
N GLY A 181 3.17 -11.21 -3.14
CA GLY A 181 1.78 -10.88 -2.93
C GLY A 181 1.35 -9.56 -3.56
N LEU A 182 0.12 -9.20 -3.27
CA LEU A 182 -0.49 -7.97 -3.76
C LEU A 182 0.01 -6.76 -2.96
N VAL A 183 0.34 -5.69 -3.66
CA VAL A 183 0.82 -4.43 -3.07
C VAL A 183 -0.21 -3.34 -3.34
N GLY A 184 -1.10 -3.15 -2.38
CA GLY A 184 -2.15 -2.14 -2.40
C GLY A 184 -2.01 -1.10 -1.29
N GLY A 185 -3.11 -0.40 -1.01
CA GLY A 185 -3.21 0.62 0.03
C GLY A 185 -2.64 1.98 -0.38
N HIS A 186 -2.64 2.91 0.59
CA HIS A 186 -2.30 4.32 0.35
C HIS A 186 -0.82 4.66 0.40
N CYS A 187 0.02 3.78 0.95
CA CYS A 187 1.41 4.11 1.22
C CYS A 187 2.34 3.41 0.23
N ILE A 188 2.47 2.08 0.34
CA ILE A 188 3.47 1.32 -0.45
C ILE A 188 3.16 1.41 -1.94
N GLY A 189 1.88 1.38 -2.33
CA GLY A 189 1.45 1.47 -3.73
C GLY A 189 1.45 2.89 -4.32
N VAL A 190 1.60 3.94 -3.50
CA VAL A 190 1.45 5.35 -3.90
C VAL A 190 2.76 6.14 -3.79
N ASP A 191 3.48 6.01 -2.67
CA ASP A 191 4.68 6.80 -2.40
C ASP A 191 5.76 6.70 -3.50
N PRO A 192 6.01 5.51 -4.11
CA PRO A 192 6.98 5.42 -5.20
C PRO A 192 6.67 6.32 -6.40
N TYR A 193 5.39 6.58 -6.69
CA TYR A 193 5.00 7.47 -7.79
C TYR A 193 5.34 8.92 -7.50
N TYR A 194 5.27 9.37 -6.26
CA TYR A 194 5.75 10.69 -5.84
C TYR A 194 7.24 10.86 -6.13
N LEU A 195 8.04 9.84 -5.81
CA LEU A 195 9.48 9.89 -6.05
C LEU A 195 9.82 9.82 -7.54
N THR A 196 9.13 8.97 -8.32
CA THR A 196 9.37 8.86 -9.77
C THR A 196 8.96 10.14 -10.50
N HIS A 197 7.87 10.79 -10.09
CA HIS A 197 7.45 12.09 -10.61
C HIS A 197 8.52 13.16 -10.39
N LYS A 198 9.03 13.28 -9.16
CA LYS A 198 10.10 14.25 -8.85
C LYS A 198 11.40 13.95 -9.58
N ALA A 199 11.76 12.67 -9.71
CA ALA A 199 12.93 12.26 -10.49
C ALA A 199 12.82 12.70 -11.95
N GLN A 200 11.63 12.54 -12.55
CA GLN A 200 11.38 12.97 -13.93
C GLN A 200 11.48 14.49 -14.09
N GLN A 201 10.94 15.26 -13.14
CA GLN A 201 11.11 16.72 -13.11
C GLN A 201 12.59 17.13 -13.01
N ALA A 202 13.40 16.35 -12.30
CA ALA A 202 14.85 16.53 -12.19
C ALA A 202 15.65 15.98 -13.41
N GLY A 203 14.96 15.52 -14.46
CA GLY A 203 15.59 14.99 -15.68
C GLY A 203 16.10 13.55 -15.56
N TYR A 204 15.67 12.78 -14.53
CA TYR A 204 16.06 11.40 -14.34
C TYR A 204 14.88 10.44 -14.45
N HIS A 205 14.98 9.44 -15.31
CA HIS A 205 14.00 8.37 -15.40
C HIS A 205 14.38 7.22 -14.47
N SER A 206 13.60 7.02 -13.41
CA SER A 206 13.87 6.01 -12.37
C SER A 206 13.54 4.61 -12.89
N LYS A 207 14.53 3.83 -13.29
CA LYS A 207 14.35 2.51 -13.90
C LYS A 207 13.89 1.45 -12.89
N VAL A 208 14.59 1.33 -11.75
CA VAL A 208 14.35 0.29 -10.75
C VAL A 208 12.97 0.46 -10.10
N ILE A 209 12.63 1.68 -9.68
CA ILE A 209 11.36 1.96 -9.00
C ILE A 209 10.19 1.74 -9.98
N THR A 210 10.28 2.27 -11.19
CA THR A 210 9.22 2.12 -12.21
C THR A 210 9.01 0.66 -12.60
N SER A 211 10.09 -0.11 -12.79
CA SER A 211 10.00 -1.55 -13.10
C SER A 211 9.39 -2.32 -11.93
N GLY A 212 9.78 -2.00 -10.68
CA GLY A 212 9.20 -2.60 -9.50
C GLY A 212 7.68 -2.33 -9.39
N ARG A 213 7.26 -1.09 -9.63
CA ARG A 213 5.83 -0.74 -9.68
C ARG A 213 5.08 -1.53 -10.74
N TYR A 214 5.64 -1.64 -11.95
CA TYR A 214 5.04 -2.42 -13.03
C TYR A 214 4.82 -3.89 -12.63
N VAL A 215 5.82 -4.53 -12.01
CA VAL A 215 5.70 -5.90 -11.50
C VAL A 215 4.59 -5.99 -10.47
N ASN A 216 4.62 -5.15 -9.42
CA ASN A 216 3.64 -5.19 -8.34
C ASN A 216 2.21 -4.92 -8.83
N ASP A 217 2.03 -3.95 -9.72
CA ASP A 217 0.71 -3.62 -10.28
C ASP A 217 0.17 -4.73 -11.19
N SER A 218 1.03 -5.55 -11.81
CA SER A 218 0.63 -6.65 -12.68
C SER A 218 0.25 -7.94 -11.94
N MET A 219 0.56 -8.07 -10.63
CA MET A 219 0.38 -9.33 -9.91
C MET A 219 -1.07 -9.80 -9.83
N GLY A 220 -2.03 -8.90 -9.65
CA GLY A 220 -3.45 -9.27 -9.63
C GLY A 220 -3.89 -9.91 -10.95
N PHE A 221 -3.50 -9.31 -12.06
CA PHE A 221 -3.76 -9.85 -13.41
C PHE A 221 -3.06 -11.17 -13.63
N TYR A 222 -1.81 -11.31 -13.15
CA TYR A 222 -1.08 -12.58 -13.23
C TYR A 222 -1.80 -13.70 -12.50
N ILE A 223 -2.27 -13.48 -11.27
CA ILE A 223 -3.02 -14.48 -10.47
C ILE A 223 -4.31 -14.87 -11.18
N GLY A 224 -5.10 -13.90 -11.65
CA GLY A 224 -6.33 -14.15 -12.40
C GLY A 224 -6.07 -15.01 -13.64
N LYS A 225 -5.06 -14.63 -14.44
CA LYS A 225 -4.66 -15.37 -15.65
C LYS A 225 -4.19 -16.80 -15.36
N GLN A 226 -3.40 -17.02 -14.32
CA GLN A 226 -2.97 -18.36 -13.93
C GLN A 226 -4.16 -19.23 -13.46
N THR A 227 -5.09 -18.64 -12.71
CA THR A 227 -6.34 -19.33 -12.33
C THR A 227 -7.13 -19.77 -13.57
N VAL A 228 -7.31 -18.90 -14.55
CA VAL A 228 -7.98 -19.24 -15.83
C VAL A 228 -7.26 -20.38 -16.56
N LYS A 229 -5.93 -20.31 -16.67
CA LYS A 229 -5.14 -21.38 -17.32
C LYS A 229 -5.34 -22.73 -16.65
N LYS A 230 -5.36 -22.77 -15.31
CA LYS A 230 -5.58 -24.00 -14.54
C LYS A 230 -6.99 -24.56 -14.74
N ILE A 231 -8.01 -23.70 -14.77
CA ILE A 231 -9.40 -24.10 -15.08
C ILE A 231 -9.46 -24.74 -16.47
N LEU A 232 -8.84 -24.11 -17.50
CA LEU A 232 -8.78 -24.65 -18.84
C LEU A 232 -8.00 -25.95 -18.94
N ALA A 233 -6.88 -26.09 -18.22
CA ALA A 233 -6.08 -27.32 -18.18
C ALA A 233 -6.84 -28.52 -17.59
N ARG A 234 -7.86 -28.26 -16.75
CA ARG A 234 -8.80 -29.27 -16.23
C ARG A 234 -9.92 -29.62 -17.22
N GLY A 235 -9.89 -29.04 -18.42
CA GLY A 235 -10.90 -29.29 -19.46
C GLY A 235 -12.27 -28.64 -19.18
N LYS A 236 -12.32 -27.66 -18.26
CA LYS A 236 -13.57 -26.95 -17.93
C LYS A 236 -13.83 -25.82 -18.92
N ASN A 237 -15.11 -25.58 -19.23
CA ASN A 237 -15.50 -24.43 -20.03
C ASN A 237 -15.39 -23.17 -19.17
N ILE A 238 -14.63 -22.20 -19.64
CA ILE A 238 -14.37 -20.97 -18.89
C ILE A 238 -15.62 -20.10 -18.68
N GLN A 239 -16.56 -20.12 -19.63
CA GLN A 239 -17.81 -19.35 -19.55
C GLN A 239 -18.77 -19.88 -18.47
N ASP A 240 -18.66 -21.18 -18.14
CA ASP A 240 -19.45 -21.82 -17.09
C ASP A 240 -18.68 -21.86 -15.75
N ALA A 241 -17.45 -21.38 -15.74
CA ALA A 241 -16.59 -21.42 -14.57
C ALA A 241 -17.06 -20.41 -13.52
N LYS A 242 -16.99 -20.83 -12.26
CA LYS A 242 -17.28 -20.01 -11.10
C LYS A 242 -16.09 -20.00 -10.13
N VAL A 243 -15.64 -18.81 -9.74
CA VAL A 243 -14.49 -18.61 -8.86
C VAL A 243 -14.92 -17.86 -7.61
N LEU A 244 -14.51 -18.35 -6.45
CA LEU A 244 -14.61 -17.63 -5.18
C LEU A 244 -13.30 -16.89 -4.91
N VAL A 245 -13.38 -15.58 -4.71
CA VAL A 245 -12.24 -14.76 -4.24
C VAL A 245 -12.49 -14.38 -2.78
N MET A 246 -11.58 -14.76 -1.91
CA MET A 246 -11.65 -14.56 -0.46
C MET A 246 -10.66 -13.48 -0.03
N GLY A 247 -11.19 -12.37 0.50
CA GLY A 247 -10.47 -11.15 0.83
C GLY A 247 -10.61 -10.09 -0.25
N ALA A 248 -11.05 -8.89 0.12
CA ALA A 248 -11.22 -7.72 -0.75
C ALA A 248 -10.42 -6.50 -0.26
N THR A 249 -10.01 -6.49 1.02
CA THR A 249 -9.21 -5.42 1.61
C THR A 249 -7.77 -5.41 1.09
N PHE A 250 -7.05 -4.31 1.27
CA PHE A 250 -5.66 -4.23 0.77
C PHE A 250 -4.66 -5.01 1.62
N LYS A 251 -5.00 -5.34 2.86
CA LYS A 251 -4.21 -6.18 3.78
C LYS A 251 -5.08 -6.87 4.83
N GLU A 252 -4.47 -7.78 5.57
CA GLU A 252 -5.11 -8.62 6.58
C GLU A 252 -5.70 -7.79 7.74
N ASP A 253 -6.86 -8.23 8.23
CA ASP A 253 -7.51 -7.81 9.48
C ASP A 253 -7.77 -6.30 9.59
N VAL A 254 -8.04 -5.65 8.45
CA VAL A 254 -8.48 -4.26 8.36
C VAL A 254 -9.71 -4.14 7.46
N SER A 255 -10.48 -3.07 7.63
CA SER A 255 -11.65 -2.77 6.79
C SER A 255 -11.33 -1.93 5.54
N ASP A 256 -10.09 -1.48 5.36
CA ASP A 256 -9.71 -0.55 4.30
C ASP A 256 -9.58 -1.26 2.94
N ILE A 257 -10.42 -0.86 1.98
CA ILE A 257 -10.47 -1.41 0.63
C ILE A 257 -9.69 -0.59 -0.40
N ARG A 258 -9.26 0.61 -0.05
CA ARG A 258 -8.67 1.58 -0.99
C ARG A 258 -7.40 1.04 -1.66
N ASN A 259 -7.33 1.18 -3.00
CA ASN A 259 -6.26 0.64 -3.84
C ASN A 259 -6.02 -0.87 -3.65
N SER A 260 -7.06 -1.63 -3.32
CA SER A 260 -6.93 -3.10 -3.21
C SER A 260 -6.62 -3.70 -4.57
N LYS A 261 -5.51 -4.42 -4.67
CA LYS A 261 -5.11 -5.13 -5.90
C LYS A 261 -5.87 -6.45 -6.10
N VAL A 262 -6.71 -6.85 -5.15
CA VAL A 262 -7.66 -7.96 -5.34
C VAL A 262 -8.64 -7.65 -6.47
N ILE A 263 -9.00 -6.38 -6.65
CA ILE A 263 -9.88 -5.96 -7.75
C ILE A 263 -9.29 -6.30 -9.11
N ASN A 264 -7.97 -6.25 -9.27
CA ASN A 264 -7.31 -6.66 -10.51
C ASN A 264 -7.47 -8.17 -10.78
N ILE A 265 -7.51 -9.01 -9.73
CA ILE A 265 -7.83 -10.44 -9.87
C ILE A 265 -9.27 -10.60 -10.39
N VAL A 266 -10.22 -9.93 -9.74
CA VAL A 266 -11.63 -9.99 -10.12
C VAL A 266 -11.84 -9.51 -11.56
N SER A 267 -11.28 -8.35 -11.90
CA SER A 267 -11.37 -7.77 -13.25
C SER A 267 -10.77 -8.67 -14.31
N GLU A 268 -9.62 -9.29 -14.03
CA GLU A 268 -8.98 -10.24 -14.97
C GLU A 268 -9.85 -11.47 -15.18
N LEU A 269 -10.39 -12.07 -14.12
CA LEU A 269 -11.31 -13.22 -14.23
C LEU A 269 -12.57 -12.85 -15.03
N GLN A 270 -13.17 -11.70 -14.75
CA GLN A 270 -14.34 -11.22 -15.47
C GLN A 270 -14.05 -10.92 -16.94
N SER A 271 -12.83 -10.48 -17.29
CA SER A 271 -12.43 -10.27 -18.69
C SER A 271 -12.45 -11.56 -19.52
N PHE A 272 -12.28 -12.71 -18.87
CA PHE A 272 -12.46 -14.04 -19.44
C PHE A 272 -13.89 -14.58 -19.31
N GLN A 273 -14.84 -13.75 -18.85
CA GLN A 273 -16.25 -14.12 -18.64
C GLN A 273 -16.45 -15.17 -17.52
N VAL A 274 -15.54 -15.26 -16.58
CA VAL A 274 -15.67 -16.11 -15.39
C VAL A 274 -16.66 -15.45 -14.42
N ASN A 275 -17.57 -16.25 -13.84
CA ASN A 275 -18.43 -15.80 -12.75
C ASN A 275 -17.63 -15.72 -11.45
N VAL A 276 -17.58 -14.54 -10.83
CA VAL A 276 -16.79 -14.32 -9.61
C VAL A 276 -17.69 -13.94 -8.46
N ASP A 277 -17.59 -14.71 -7.37
CA ASP A 277 -18.08 -14.32 -6.06
C ASP A 277 -16.90 -13.74 -5.25
N LEU A 278 -17.07 -12.55 -4.68
CA LEU A 278 -16.08 -11.89 -3.83
C LEU A 278 -16.62 -11.80 -2.41
N VAL A 279 -15.85 -12.28 -1.43
CA VAL A 279 -16.22 -12.23 -0.01
C VAL A 279 -15.10 -11.64 0.83
N ASP A 280 -15.47 -10.92 1.87
CA ASP A 280 -14.52 -10.37 2.84
C ASP A 280 -15.23 -10.18 4.20
N PRO A 281 -14.62 -10.59 5.34
CA PRO A 281 -15.24 -10.45 6.66
C PRO A 281 -15.17 -9.03 7.22
N HIS A 282 -14.31 -8.16 6.68
CA HIS A 282 -14.03 -6.81 7.22
C HIS A 282 -14.46 -5.68 6.28
N ALA A 283 -14.54 -5.93 4.97
CA ALA A 283 -14.89 -4.92 3.99
C ALA A 283 -16.41 -4.63 3.97
N SER A 284 -16.79 -3.38 3.71
CA SER A 284 -18.18 -2.98 3.47
C SER A 284 -18.56 -3.23 2.02
N SER A 285 -19.67 -3.97 1.80
CA SER A 285 -20.21 -4.20 0.46
C SER A 285 -20.64 -2.91 -0.22
N GLU A 286 -21.20 -1.96 0.53
CA GLU A 286 -21.63 -0.66 0.01
C GLU A 286 -20.43 0.19 -0.44
N GLU A 287 -19.32 0.15 0.31
CA GLU A 287 -18.09 0.83 -0.08
C GLU A 287 -17.46 0.18 -1.31
N MET A 288 -17.44 -1.15 -1.37
CA MET A 288 -16.93 -1.91 -2.53
C MET A 288 -17.73 -1.59 -3.80
N GLU A 289 -19.05 -1.56 -3.70
CA GLU A 289 -19.91 -1.21 -4.84
C GLU A 289 -19.71 0.24 -5.28
N ARG A 290 -19.61 1.18 -4.33
CA ARG A 290 -19.40 2.59 -4.63
C ARG A 290 -18.05 2.86 -5.27
N GLU A 291 -16.97 2.23 -4.76
CA GLU A 291 -15.59 2.49 -5.18
C GLU A 291 -15.22 1.72 -6.46
N TYR A 292 -15.67 0.48 -6.58
CA TYR A 292 -15.24 -0.44 -7.65
C TYR A 292 -16.37 -0.98 -8.52
N GLY A 293 -17.64 -0.70 -8.19
CA GLY A 293 -18.79 -1.29 -8.88
C GLY A 293 -18.94 -2.79 -8.65
N ILE A 294 -18.32 -3.35 -7.59
CA ILE A 294 -18.29 -4.78 -7.28
C ILE A 294 -18.84 -4.98 -5.86
N PRO A 295 -20.09 -5.40 -5.70
CA PRO A 295 -20.63 -5.72 -4.38
C PRO A 295 -20.03 -7.02 -3.83
N LEU A 296 -19.96 -7.14 -2.51
CA LEU A 296 -19.59 -8.40 -1.87
C LEU A 296 -20.72 -9.40 -1.91
N THR A 297 -20.38 -10.66 -2.10
CA THR A 297 -21.31 -11.79 -2.02
C THR A 297 -21.72 -12.01 -0.57
N THR A 298 -23.00 -11.95 -0.28
CA THR A 298 -23.54 -12.06 1.08
C THR A 298 -23.53 -13.48 1.63
N LYS A 299 -23.58 -14.50 0.75
CA LYS A 299 -23.59 -15.91 1.14
C LYS A 299 -22.69 -16.70 0.20
N ILE A 300 -21.67 -17.31 0.77
CA ILE A 300 -20.80 -18.23 0.05
C ILE A 300 -21.65 -19.41 -0.44
N GLY A 301 -21.61 -19.64 -1.75
CA GLY A 301 -22.30 -20.73 -2.41
C GLY A 301 -21.48 -22.03 -2.37
N SER A 302 -21.82 -22.91 -3.29
CA SER A 302 -21.07 -24.11 -3.67
C SER A 302 -20.87 -24.10 -5.19
N ASN A 303 -20.23 -25.14 -5.71
CA ASN A 303 -19.97 -25.31 -7.15
C ASN A 303 -18.90 -24.33 -7.71
N TYR A 304 -17.89 -23.99 -6.92
CA TYR A 304 -16.74 -23.25 -7.42
C TYR A 304 -15.77 -24.17 -8.14
N ASP A 305 -15.21 -23.71 -9.24
CA ASP A 305 -14.15 -24.38 -9.99
C ASP A 305 -12.77 -24.02 -9.45
N ALA A 306 -12.65 -22.83 -8.84
CA ALA A 306 -11.47 -22.40 -8.11
C ALA A 306 -11.85 -21.55 -6.90
N ILE A 307 -11.01 -21.59 -5.87
CA ILE A 307 -11.03 -20.70 -4.70
C ILE A 307 -9.69 -19.98 -4.64
N ILE A 308 -9.72 -18.65 -4.53
CA ILE A 308 -8.53 -17.80 -4.40
C ILE A 308 -8.55 -17.18 -3.01
N VAL A 309 -7.61 -17.51 -2.14
CA VAL A 309 -7.39 -16.79 -0.89
C VAL A 309 -6.41 -15.65 -1.19
N ALA A 310 -6.98 -14.46 -1.42
CA ALA A 310 -6.24 -13.26 -1.84
C ALA A 310 -5.69 -12.47 -0.66
N VAL A 311 -6.42 -12.43 0.47
CA VAL A 311 -6.02 -11.75 1.72
C VAL A 311 -6.15 -12.71 2.90
N ASN A 312 -5.15 -12.75 3.75
CA ASN A 312 -5.03 -13.73 4.84
C ASN A 312 -5.69 -13.27 6.15
N HIS A 313 -6.97 -12.98 6.11
CA HIS A 313 -7.72 -12.67 7.34
C HIS A 313 -7.63 -13.81 8.37
N ALA A 314 -7.68 -13.44 9.64
CA ALA A 314 -7.60 -14.39 10.74
C ALA A 314 -8.67 -15.50 10.65
N GLU A 315 -9.88 -15.13 10.20
CA GLU A 315 -11.01 -16.04 10.01
C GLU A 315 -10.73 -17.16 9.01
N TYR A 316 -9.96 -16.85 7.95
CA TYR A 316 -9.64 -17.84 6.91
C TYR A 316 -8.59 -18.85 7.38
N LYS A 317 -7.69 -18.47 8.27
CA LYS A 317 -6.60 -19.34 8.76
C LYS A 317 -7.10 -20.58 9.50
N SER A 318 -8.33 -20.52 10.02
CA SER A 318 -8.97 -21.64 10.72
C SER A 318 -9.64 -22.66 9.79
N LEU A 319 -9.82 -22.32 8.50
CA LEU A 319 -10.45 -23.20 7.52
C LEU A 319 -9.53 -24.39 7.19
N THR A 320 -10.15 -25.51 6.93
CA THR A 320 -9.49 -26.76 6.55
C THR A 320 -9.75 -27.07 5.07
N GLU A 321 -8.96 -27.98 4.50
CA GLU A 321 -9.21 -28.45 3.12
C GLU A 321 -10.64 -28.98 2.95
N SER A 322 -11.15 -29.72 3.96
CA SER A 322 -12.53 -30.24 3.93
C SER A 322 -13.58 -29.12 3.86
N ASP A 323 -13.32 -27.94 4.40
CA ASP A 323 -14.24 -26.82 4.29
C ASP A 323 -14.22 -26.23 2.88
N PHE A 324 -13.06 -26.16 2.25
CA PHE A 324 -12.93 -25.73 0.84
C PHE A 324 -13.55 -26.75 -0.11
N GLU A 325 -13.37 -28.05 0.10
CA GLU A 325 -13.97 -29.11 -0.72
C GLU A 325 -15.51 -29.01 -0.78
N LYS A 326 -16.15 -28.68 0.33
CA LYS A 326 -17.62 -28.49 0.37
C LYS A 326 -18.11 -27.34 -0.51
N MET A 327 -17.22 -26.39 -0.81
CA MET A 327 -17.52 -25.23 -1.68
C MET A 327 -17.23 -25.58 -3.15
N MET A 328 -16.38 -26.56 -3.44
CA MET A 328 -16.02 -26.92 -4.82
C MET A 328 -17.16 -27.62 -5.57
N ARG A 329 -17.11 -27.54 -6.87
CA ARG A 329 -18.05 -28.21 -7.78
C ARG A 329 -17.80 -29.72 -7.83
N ASP A 330 -16.55 -30.10 -7.78
CA ASP A 330 -16.06 -31.48 -7.89
C ASP A 330 -14.67 -31.64 -7.21
N ASP A 331 -14.14 -32.84 -7.25
CA ASP A 331 -12.83 -33.20 -6.72
C ASP A 331 -11.62 -32.63 -7.50
N LYS A 332 -11.89 -31.95 -8.61
CA LYS A 332 -10.86 -31.28 -9.45
C LYS A 332 -10.79 -29.79 -9.19
N GLY A 333 -11.22 -29.35 -8.04
CA GLY A 333 -11.19 -27.94 -7.64
C GLY A 333 -9.76 -27.41 -7.53
N ILE A 334 -9.58 -26.14 -7.86
CA ILE A 334 -8.29 -25.44 -7.83
C ILE A 334 -8.26 -24.54 -6.61
N PHE A 335 -7.20 -24.66 -5.80
CA PHE A 335 -6.98 -23.80 -4.64
C PHE A 335 -5.78 -22.89 -4.88
N VAL A 336 -6.02 -21.60 -4.91
CA VAL A 336 -5.03 -20.55 -5.14
C VAL A 336 -4.73 -19.83 -3.83
N ASP A 337 -3.54 -20.01 -3.32
CA ASP A 337 -3.07 -19.44 -2.06
C ASP A 337 -2.05 -18.33 -2.32
N VAL A 338 -2.51 -17.09 -2.40
CA VAL A 338 -1.65 -15.95 -2.78
C VAL A 338 -0.47 -15.75 -1.82
N LYS A 339 -0.64 -16.09 -0.54
CA LYS A 339 0.36 -15.86 0.52
C LYS A 339 1.01 -17.13 1.07
N GLY A 340 0.65 -18.31 0.56
CA GLY A 340 1.23 -19.59 0.98
C GLY A 340 0.86 -20.05 2.40
N ILE A 341 -0.23 -19.55 3.00
CA ILE A 341 -0.61 -19.92 4.38
C ILE A 341 -1.22 -21.30 4.51
N PHE A 342 -1.68 -21.87 3.41
CA PHE A 342 -2.23 -23.22 3.33
C PHE A 342 -1.25 -24.24 2.73
N LYS A 343 -0.01 -23.81 2.48
CA LYS A 343 1.06 -24.73 2.07
C LYS A 343 1.14 -25.91 3.04
N ASN A 344 1.20 -27.11 2.49
CA ASN A 344 1.19 -28.38 3.25
C ASN A 344 -0.11 -28.67 4.04
N LYS A 345 -1.19 -27.92 3.79
CA LYS A 345 -2.52 -28.17 4.39
C LYS A 345 -3.55 -28.56 3.34
N ILE A 346 -3.22 -28.40 2.06
CA ILE A 346 -4.04 -28.76 0.91
C ILE A 346 -3.32 -29.88 0.17
N GLU A 347 -3.95 -31.07 0.11
CA GLU A 347 -3.34 -32.27 -0.43
C GLU A 347 -4.17 -32.88 -1.59
N ARG A 348 -5.48 -32.68 -1.57
CA ARG A 348 -6.43 -33.30 -2.52
C ARG A 348 -6.84 -32.33 -3.64
N LEU A 349 -6.99 -31.05 -3.31
CA LEU A 349 -7.26 -30.02 -4.31
C LEU A 349 -5.98 -29.67 -5.09
N GLU A 350 -6.12 -29.17 -6.31
CA GLU A 350 -4.95 -28.66 -7.04
C GLU A 350 -4.47 -27.36 -6.39
N TYR A 351 -3.41 -27.47 -5.60
CA TYR A 351 -2.79 -26.34 -4.92
C TYR A 351 -1.88 -25.55 -5.85
N TRP A 352 -2.00 -24.23 -5.82
CA TRP A 352 -1.07 -23.30 -6.45
C TRP A 352 -0.87 -22.07 -5.56
N SER A 353 0.36 -21.54 -5.50
CA SER A 353 0.71 -20.31 -4.79
C SER A 353 1.67 -19.46 -5.64
N LEU A 354 1.83 -18.21 -5.25
CA LEU A 354 2.83 -17.32 -5.88
C LEU A 354 4.25 -17.84 -5.65
#